data_d68b879ecc5900de875fcdd2195b7e69
#
_entry.id   d68b879ecc5900de875fcdd2195b7e69
#
_cell.length_a   1.000
_cell.length_b   1.000
_cell.length_c   1.000
_cell.angle_alpha   90.00
_cell.angle_beta   90.00
_cell.angle_gamma   90.00
#
_symmetry.space_group_name_H-M   'P 1'
#
loop_
_entity.id
_entity.type
_entity.pdbx_description
1 polymer ?
#
loop_
_entity_poly.entity_id
_entity_poly.type
_entity_poly.pdbx_seq_one_letter_code
_entity_poly.pdbx_strand_id
1 'polypeptide(L)'
;MVCLSKRNVHGLFLLLLIFTLVLSGCSHKQKETTSKEDEKDNQKKEKIQALALPMQAENGELLEVSGWLDDRTICYISKGDSYYVFKYDIYSGKHTLLYTSENEISALKISPDYSKLLVFTNEENYQGTIVILNNEGEQLFSKQLKSYEAEFVWNPFDEDKLLVSSFTKEWASSSHLLSIQKGTLEEVSLDNPFIVWTDKETFAYLGWQEDTASISSPVTSKNIYTGEQSVLESDAYSIGSKGSSVFTISDDPENMQKAHYTFYNKLKATSEISLPRLSNFSDWLIPYYDIAGDKMYTFYPEESGDATTYTGAYTFVTIDMSSGETENVIKKDLENEPISISPDGKWSLYGFYMENIINIETGEIIPLF
;
A
#
# COMPACT_ATOMS: atom_id res chain seq x y z
N MET A 1 20.56 45.33 -53.44
CA MET A 1 19.58 45.26 -54.54
C MET A 1 18.26 44.90 -53.85
N VAL A 2 17.48 45.91 -53.43
CA VAL A 2 16.45 46.64 -54.16
C VAL A 2 15.54 45.68 -54.93
N CYS A 3 14.33 45.51 -54.51
CA CYS A 3 13.17 46.20 -55.00
C CYS A 3 11.91 45.91 -54.14
N LEU A 4 11.36 46.99 -53.67
CA LEU A 4 10.01 47.30 -53.26
C LEU A 4 8.95 46.99 -54.35
N SER A 5 7.69 46.72 -54.00
CA SER A 5 6.51 47.44 -54.46
C SER A 5 5.18 46.84 -54.01
N LYS A 6 4.44 47.66 -53.24
CA LYS A 6 3.08 48.27 -53.43
C LYS A 6 1.88 47.34 -53.23
N ARG A 7 1.07 47.55 -52.11
CA ARG A 7 -0.10 48.46 -51.99
C ARG A 7 -1.36 48.06 -52.79
N ASN A 8 -2.45 47.78 -51.94
CA ASN A 8 -3.81 48.34 -52.09
C ASN A 8 -4.67 47.73 -50.98
N VAL A 9 -5.12 48.40 -49.96
CA VAL A 9 -6.20 49.36 -49.74
C VAL A 9 -7.42 49.10 -50.65
N HIS A 10 -8.44 48.44 -50.02
CA HIS A 10 -9.89 48.65 -50.26
C HIS A 10 -10.65 47.58 -49.54
N GLY A 11 -11.40 47.96 -48.52
CA GLY A 11 -12.26 47.01 -47.76
C GLY A 11 -12.82 47.57 -46.47
N LEU A 12 -12.73 48.87 -46.32
CA LEU A 12 -13.40 49.59 -45.24
C LEU A 12 -14.69 50.19 -45.80
N PHE A 13 -15.75 49.44 -45.88
CA PHE A 13 -17.14 49.93 -46.09
C PHE A 13 -18.05 48.73 -46.22
N LEU A 14 -18.54 48.20 -45.07
CA LEU A 14 -19.85 47.52 -44.98
C LEU A 14 -20.07 46.96 -43.54
N LEU A 15 -20.13 47.87 -42.60
CA LEU A 15 -20.59 47.54 -41.27
C LEU A 15 -21.14 48.72 -40.52
N LEU A 16 -22.07 49.41 -41.21
CA LEU A 16 -22.80 50.56 -40.66
C LEU A 16 -24.17 50.63 -41.31
N LEU A 17 -25.02 49.64 -41.04
CA LEU A 17 -26.46 49.77 -41.35
C LEU A 17 -27.17 48.53 -40.82
N ILE A 18 -27.53 48.51 -39.53
CA ILE A 18 -28.76 47.95 -38.95
C ILE A 18 -28.73 48.37 -37.49
N PHE A 19 -29.01 49.66 -37.31
CA PHE A 19 -29.39 50.21 -36.02
C PHE A 19 -30.63 51.08 -36.31
N THR A 20 -31.79 50.42 -36.29
CA THR A 20 -33.08 51.14 -36.19
C THR A 20 -34.04 50.27 -35.43
N LEU A 21 -34.31 50.67 -34.18
CA LEU A 21 -35.59 51.09 -33.62
C LEU A 21 -36.78 50.13 -33.73
N VAL A 22 -37.16 49.59 -32.57
CA VAL A 22 -38.57 49.70 -32.14
C VAL A 22 -38.59 50.00 -30.66
N LEU A 23 -38.91 51.24 -30.33
CA LEU A 23 -39.43 51.69 -29.04
C LEU A 23 -40.96 51.77 -29.16
N SER A 24 -41.70 51.07 -28.30
CA SER A 24 -43.03 51.41 -27.81
C SER A 24 -43.48 50.24 -26.94
N GLY A 25 -43.98 50.37 -25.75
CA GLY A 25 -44.56 51.43 -24.99
C GLY A 25 -44.98 50.92 -23.62
N CYS A 26 -45.12 51.79 -22.71
CA CYS A 26 -45.46 51.67 -21.30
C CYS A 26 -46.71 50.85 -20.99
N SER A 27 -46.71 50.15 -19.82
CA SER A 27 -47.69 50.39 -18.77
C SER A 27 -47.38 49.72 -17.43
N HIS A 28 -47.51 50.50 -16.44
CA HIS A 28 -47.33 50.39 -14.99
C HIS A 28 -48.15 49.30 -14.35
N LYS A 29 -47.54 48.46 -13.49
CA LYS A 29 -48.10 48.10 -12.16
C LYS A 29 -47.06 47.46 -11.26
N GLN A 30 -46.73 48.14 -10.19
CA GLN A 30 -46.02 47.66 -9.03
C GLN A 30 -46.70 46.44 -8.39
N LYS A 31 -45.93 45.38 -8.13
CA LYS A 31 -46.13 44.51 -7.02
C LYS A 31 -44.77 43.96 -6.56
N GLU A 32 -44.35 44.36 -5.38
CA GLU A 32 -43.26 43.78 -4.65
C GLU A 32 -43.52 42.29 -4.49
N THR A 33 -42.53 41.49 -4.89
CA THR A 33 -42.35 40.14 -4.37
C THR A 33 -40.88 39.81 -4.44
N THR A 34 -40.27 39.76 -3.28
CA THR A 34 -38.94 39.20 -3.03
C THR A 34 -38.84 37.82 -3.61
N SER A 35 -38.08 37.62 -4.68
CA SER A 35 -37.65 36.32 -5.12
C SER A 35 -36.14 36.22 -4.85
N LYS A 36 -35.79 35.41 -3.87
CA LYS A 36 -34.48 34.85 -3.70
C LYS A 36 -34.19 33.99 -4.93
N GLU A 37 -33.29 34.38 -5.75
CA GLU A 37 -32.63 33.49 -6.69
C GLU A 37 -31.74 32.57 -5.86
N ASP A 38 -32.24 31.36 -5.57
CA ASP A 38 -31.40 30.22 -5.16
C ASP A 38 -30.59 29.80 -6.38
N GLU A 39 -29.36 30.20 -6.44
CA GLU A 39 -28.33 29.50 -7.19
C GLU A 39 -28.27 28.07 -6.63
N LYS A 40 -28.91 27.16 -7.33
CA LYS A 40 -28.73 25.73 -7.11
C LYS A 40 -27.33 25.37 -7.59
N ASP A 41 -26.36 25.53 -6.71
CA ASP A 41 -25.09 24.83 -6.76
C ASP A 41 -25.37 23.32 -6.60
N ASN A 42 -25.55 22.66 -7.75
CA ASN A 42 -25.69 21.22 -7.84
C ASN A 42 -24.29 20.58 -7.67
N GLN A 43 -23.65 20.80 -6.54
CA GLN A 43 -22.66 19.85 -6.04
C GLN A 43 -23.43 18.59 -5.67
N LYS A 44 -23.32 17.58 -6.52
CA LYS A 44 -23.62 16.20 -6.18
C LYS A 44 -22.69 15.81 -5.02
N LYS A 45 -23.12 16.08 -3.78
CA LYS A 45 -22.52 15.41 -2.63
C LYS A 45 -22.80 13.93 -2.86
N GLU A 46 -21.79 13.18 -3.25
CA GLU A 46 -21.84 11.72 -3.14
C GLU A 46 -22.27 11.46 -1.70
N LYS A 47 -23.38 10.76 -1.52
CA LYS A 47 -23.79 10.28 -0.20
C LYS A 47 -22.69 9.32 0.22
N ILE A 48 -21.84 9.72 1.17
CA ILE A 48 -20.91 8.81 1.82
C ILE A 48 -21.78 7.70 2.38
N GLN A 49 -21.62 6.50 1.83
CA GLN A 49 -22.34 5.33 2.31
C GLN A 49 -21.88 5.06 3.74
N ALA A 50 -22.80 4.94 4.69
CA ALA A 50 -22.47 4.66 6.07
C ALA A 50 -21.76 3.30 6.18
N LEU A 51 -20.72 3.23 7.02
CA LEU A 51 -20.04 1.98 7.33
C LEU A 51 -20.92 1.13 8.26
N ALA A 52 -20.91 -0.17 8.05
CA ALA A 52 -21.56 -1.16 8.91
C ALA A 52 -20.58 -1.58 10.03
N LEU A 53 -20.27 -0.65 10.92
CA LEU A 53 -19.35 -0.82 12.03
C LEU A 53 -20.03 -0.54 13.37
N PRO A 54 -19.56 -1.11 14.51
CA PRO A 54 -18.44 -2.05 14.61
C PRO A 54 -18.80 -3.44 14.04
N MET A 55 -17.77 -4.13 13.50
CA MET A 55 -17.87 -5.50 13.03
C MET A 55 -17.93 -6.47 14.22
N GLN A 56 -18.68 -7.56 14.07
CA GLN A 56 -18.62 -8.70 14.99
C GLN A 56 -18.20 -9.93 14.21
N ALA A 57 -17.16 -10.61 14.67
CA ALA A 57 -16.67 -11.80 13.99
C ALA A 57 -17.71 -12.93 13.98
N GLU A 58 -17.82 -13.62 12.86
CA GLU A 58 -18.63 -14.83 12.72
C GLU A 58 -17.87 -16.07 13.24
N ASN A 59 -18.61 -17.06 13.71
CA ASN A 59 -18.11 -18.37 14.14
C ASN A 59 -17.04 -18.37 15.25
N GLY A 60 -17.03 -17.36 16.11
CA GLY A 60 -16.17 -17.33 17.28
C GLY A 60 -15.47 -16.01 17.54
N GLU A 61 -14.29 -16.08 18.17
CA GLU A 61 -13.48 -14.93 18.50
C GLU A 61 -12.67 -14.44 17.30
N LEU A 62 -12.59 -13.13 17.11
CA LEU A 62 -11.70 -12.52 16.13
C LEU A 62 -10.25 -12.71 16.55
N LEU A 63 -9.44 -13.31 15.68
CA LEU A 63 -8.01 -13.48 15.91
C LEU A 63 -7.18 -12.41 15.19
N GLU A 64 -7.49 -12.12 13.93
CA GLU A 64 -6.69 -11.27 13.08
C GLU A 64 -7.54 -10.63 11.98
N VAL A 65 -7.29 -9.37 11.68
CA VAL A 65 -7.72 -8.72 10.45
C VAL A 65 -6.50 -8.62 9.54
N SER A 66 -6.52 -9.34 8.41
CA SER A 66 -5.33 -9.56 7.57
C SER A 66 -5.15 -8.51 6.45
N GLY A 67 -6.15 -7.65 6.22
CA GLY A 67 -6.08 -6.58 5.23
C GLY A 67 -7.25 -6.55 4.25
N TRP A 68 -7.07 -5.80 3.16
CA TRP A 68 -8.08 -5.54 2.14
C TRP A 68 -8.06 -6.57 1.02
N LEU A 69 -9.24 -7.00 0.56
CA LEU A 69 -9.44 -7.82 -0.65
C LEU A 69 -9.89 -6.96 -1.85
N ASP A 70 -10.48 -5.82 -1.59
CA ASP A 70 -10.88 -4.80 -2.55
C ASP A 70 -11.15 -3.47 -1.80
N ASP A 71 -11.72 -2.45 -2.48
CA ASP A 71 -11.95 -1.10 -1.93
C ASP A 71 -12.96 -1.07 -0.76
N ARG A 72 -13.64 -2.17 -0.47
CA ARG A 72 -14.72 -2.26 0.52
C ARG A 72 -14.73 -3.52 1.37
N THR A 73 -13.89 -4.49 1.02
CA THR A 73 -13.92 -5.81 1.63
C THR A 73 -12.60 -6.10 2.35
N ILE A 74 -12.68 -6.42 3.62
CA ILE A 74 -11.53 -6.87 4.43
C ILE A 74 -11.58 -8.38 4.65
N CYS A 75 -10.40 -8.96 4.90
CA CYS A 75 -10.25 -10.37 5.23
C CYS A 75 -9.86 -10.52 6.70
N TYR A 76 -10.47 -11.50 7.40
CA TYR A 76 -10.17 -11.76 8.80
C TYR A 76 -10.20 -13.25 9.14
N ILE A 77 -9.55 -13.60 10.24
CA ILE A 77 -9.54 -14.93 10.83
C ILE A 77 -10.34 -14.90 12.13
N SER A 78 -11.23 -15.88 12.31
CA SER A 78 -11.88 -16.14 13.58
C SER A 78 -11.67 -17.57 14.08
N LYS A 79 -11.83 -17.78 15.39
CA LYS A 79 -11.63 -19.07 16.06
C LYS A 79 -12.85 -19.44 16.90
N GLY A 80 -13.47 -20.54 16.54
CA GLY A 80 -14.48 -21.24 17.33
C GLY A 80 -14.04 -22.69 17.56
N ASP A 81 -14.85 -23.64 17.12
CA ASP A 81 -14.51 -25.06 17.05
C ASP A 81 -13.44 -25.38 15.97
N SER A 82 -13.33 -24.54 14.97
CA SER A 82 -12.30 -24.53 13.91
C SER A 82 -11.76 -23.12 13.71
N TYR A 83 -10.78 -22.98 12.80
CA TYR A 83 -10.31 -21.69 12.30
C TYR A 83 -11.04 -21.38 11.01
N TYR A 84 -11.52 -20.13 10.88
CA TYR A 84 -12.32 -19.69 9.76
C TYR A 84 -11.70 -18.45 9.15
N VAL A 85 -11.61 -18.41 7.82
CA VAL A 85 -11.25 -17.21 7.05
C VAL A 85 -12.51 -16.65 6.43
N PHE A 86 -12.82 -15.41 6.76
CA PHE A 86 -13.97 -14.68 6.25
C PHE A 86 -13.55 -13.45 5.46
N LYS A 87 -14.39 -13.05 4.51
CA LYS A 87 -14.42 -11.68 3.99
C LYS A 87 -15.61 -10.92 4.57
N TYR A 88 -15.40 -9.64 4.87
CA TYR A 88 -16.39 -8.74 5.43
C TYR A 88 -16.49 -7.47 4.59
N ASP A 89 -17.69 -7.15 4.10
CA ASP A 89 -17.98 -5.91 3.38
C ASP A 89 -18.33 -4.81 4.38
N ILE A 90 -17.47 -3.80 4.49
CA ILE A 90 -17.57 -2.72 5.49
C ILE A 90 -18.79 -1.81 5.32
N TYR A 91 -19.47 -1.86 4.18
CA TYR A 91 -20.67 -1.05 3.94
C TYR A 91 -21.98 -1.82 4.12
N SER A 92 -22.03 -3.09 3.76
CA SER A 92 -23.23 -3.91 3.90
C SER A 92 -23.28 -4.71 5.20
N GLY A 93 -22.14 -4.88 5.89
CA GLY A 93 -22.02 -5.74 7.06
C GLY A 93 -22.10 -7.24 6.73
N LYS A 94 -21.92 -7.61 5.46
CA LYS A 94 -22.03 -9.00 5.02
C LYS A 94 -20.73 -9.73 5.25
N HIS A 95 -20.82 -10.88 5.94
CA HIS A 95 -19.73 -11.86 6.05
C HIS A 95 -19.89 -12.94 4.99
N THR A 96 -18.78 -13.44 4.49
CA THR A 96 -18.76 -14.58 3.57
C THR A 96 -17.57 -15.48 3.94
N LEU A 97 -17.85 -16.75 4.24
CA LEU A 97 -16.83 -17.75 4.56
C LEU A 97 -16.03 -18.10 3.29
N LEU A 98 -14.71 -18.06 3.40
CA LEU A 98 -13.76 -18.41 2.33
C LEU A 98 -13.07 -19.74 2.60
N TYR A 99 -12.71 -20.02 3.86
CA TYR A 99 -11.96 -21.24 4.20
C TYR A 99 -12.22 -21.66 5.65
N THR A 100 -12.10 -22.97 5.89
CA THR A 100 -12.17 -23.57 7.23
C THR A 100 -10.99 -24.51 7.43
N SER A 101 -10.36 -24.46 8.59
CA SER A 101 -9.25 -25.35 8.97
C SER A 101 -9.46 -25.88 10.38
N GLU A 102 -9.19 -27.17 10.59
CA GLU A 102 -9.08 -27.74 11.93
C GLU A 102 -7.74 -27.36 12.60
N ASN A 103 -6.71 -27.11 11.76
CA ASN A 103 -5.39 -26.69 12.21
C ASN A 103 -5.32 -25.16 12.30
N GLU A 104 -4.42 -24.70 13.16
CA GLU A 104 -4.13 -23.26 13.31
C GLU A 104 -3.70 -22.64 11.99
N ILE A 105 -4.28 -21.49 11.66
CA ILE A 105 -3.84 -20.66 10.55
C ILE A 105 -2.75 -19.73 11.06
N SER A 106 -1.51 -19.95 10.63
CA SER A 106 -0.34 -19.19 11.08
C SER A 106 0.05 -18.05 10.12
N ALA A 107 -0.45 -18.08 8.88
CA ALA A 107 -0.31 -16.96 7.97
C ALA A 107 -1.52 -16.86 7.01
N LEU A 108 -1.95 -15.63 6.79
CA LEU A 108 -2.92 -15.26 5.76
C LEU A 108 -2.34 -14.08 4.97
N LYS A 109 -2.01 -14.30 3.69
CA LYS A 109 -1.39 -13.29 2.83
C LYS A 109 -2.23 -13.06 1.59
N ILE A 110 -2.54 -11.81 1.31
CA ILE A 110 -3.31 -11.39 0.13
C ILE A 110 -2.34 -11.14 -1.03
N SER A 111 -2.66 -11.59 -2.24
CA SER A 111 -1.83 -11.31 -3.42
C SER A 111 -1.87 -9.81 -3.77
N PRO A 112 -0.81 -9.25 -4.38
CA PRO A 112 -0.73 -7.82 -4.71
C PRO A 112 -1.83 -7.30 -5.63
N ASP A 113 -2.40 -8.18 -6.45
CA ASP A 113 -3.53 -7.92 -7.34
C ASP A 113 -4.90 -8.14 -6.69
N TYR A 114 -4.91 -8.51 -5.40
CA TYR A 114 -6.10 -8.80 -4.59
C TYR A 114 -6.97 -9.96 -5.11
N SER A 115 -6.44 -10.80 -6.03
CA SER A 115 -7.21 -11.89 -6.65
C SER A 115 -7.10 -13.22 -5.91
N LYS A 116 -6.09 -13.37 -5.05
CA LYS A 116 -5.76 -14.63 -4.37
C LYS A 116 -5.42 -14.42 -2.90
N LEU A 117 -5.62 -15.48 -2.16
CA LEU A 117 -5.28 -15.60 -0.74
C LEU A 117 -4.35 -16.80 -0.57
N LEU A 118 -3.28 -16.60 0.15
CA LEU A 118 -2.49 -17.70 0.71
C LEU A 118 -2.93 -17.92 2.15
N VAL A 119 -3.26 -19.14 2.49
CA VAL A 119 -3.48 -19.63 3.85
C VAL A 119 -2.36 -20.63 4.16
N PHE A 120 -1.66 -20.44 5.25
CA PHE A 120 -0.70 -21.41 5.75
C PHE A 120 -1.14 -21.91 7.12
N THR A 121 -1.27 -23.23 7.24
CA THR A 121 -1.70 -23.86 8.48
C THR A 121 -0.54 -24.55 9.17
N ASN A 122 -0.53 -24.53 10.51
CA ASN A 122 0.40 -25.28 11.33
C ASN A 122 -0.20 -26.62 11.73
N GLU A 123 0.58 -27.68 11.52
CA GLU A 123 0.27 -29.03 11.91
C GLU A 123 1.33 -29.53 12.90
N GLU A 124 1.12 -30.71 13.46
CA GLU A 124 2.12 -31.33 14.34
C GLU A 124 3.43 -31.63 13.61
N ASN A 125 4.55 -31.70 14.36
CA ASN A 125 5.88 -32.06 13.86
C ASN A 125 6.46 -31.13 12.80
N TYR A 126 6.20 -29.82 12.91
CA TYR A 126 6.69 -28.80 11.97
C TYR A 126 6.22 -29.06 10.53
N GLN A 127 5.04 -29.60 10.40
CA GLN A 127 4.33 -29.66 9.12
C GLN A 127 3.40 -28.47 9.02
N GLY A 128 3.19 -28.00 7.83
CA GLY A 128 2.17 -27.02 7.51
C GLY A 128 1.63 -27.26 6.11
N THR A 129 0.48 -26.72 5.81
CA THR A 129 -0.11 -26.80 4.48
C THR A 129 -0.28 -25.41 3.90
N ILE A 130 0.34 -25.19 2.74
CA ILE A 130 0.08 -24.03 1.91
C ILE A 130 -1.20 -24.29 1.14
N VAL A 131 -2.16 -23.36 1.22
CA VAL A 131 -3.38 -23.37 0.42
C VAL A 131 -3.49 -22.02 -0.29
N ILE A 132 -3.69 -22.02 -1.60
CA ILE A 132 -4.00 -20.82 -2.36
C ILE A 132 -5.47 -20.88 -2.76
N LEU A 133 -6.20 -19.82 -2.44
CA LEU A 133 -7.61 -19.65 -2.76
C LEU A 133 -7.79 -18.48 -3.73
N ASN A 134 -8.88 -18.47 -4.49
CA ASN A 134 -9.39 -17.25 -5.13
C ASN A 134 -10.28 -16.45 -4.14
N ASN A 135 -10.79 -15.30 -4.56
CA ASN A 135 -11.64 -14.43 -3.75
C ASN A 135 -13.03 -15.00 -3.43
N GLU A 136 -13.41 -16.11 -4.06
CA GLU A 136 -14.64 -16.85 -3.80
C GLU A 136 -14.42 -18.01 -2.82
N GLY A 137 -13.15 -18.27 -2.41
CA GLY A 137 -12.77 -19.37 -1.54
C GLY A 137 -12.53 -20.70 -2.27
N GLU A 138 -12.46 -20.70 -3.60
CA GLU A 138 -12.12 -21.89 -4.36
C GLU A 138 -10.62 -22.18 -4.28
N GLN A 139 -10.24 -23.42 -3.98
CA GLN A 139 -8.85 -23.82 -3.85
C GLN A 139 -8.18 -23.94 -5.23
N LEU A 140 -7.15 -23.16 -5.46
CA LEU A 140 -6.34 -23.17 -6.68
C LEU A 140 -5.11 -24.08 -6.55
N PHE A 141 -4.56 -24.17 -5.33
CA PHE A 141 -3.36 -24.94 -5.05
C PHE A 141 -3.38 -25.42 -3.59
N SER A 142 -2.75 -26.59 -3.33
CA SER A 142 -2.46 -27.04 -1.97
C SER A 142 -1.22 -27.93 -1.96
N LYS A 143 -0.33 -27.70 -0.98
CA LYS A 143 0.86 -28.52 -0.79
C LYS A 143 1.35 -28.48 0.66
N GLN A 144 1.76 -29.62 1.16
CA GLN A 144 2.44 -29.67 2.46
C GLN A 144 3.86 -29.11 2.36
N LEU A 145 4.25 -28.38 3.39
CA LEU A 145 5.58 -27.81 3.59
C LEU A 145 6.08 -28.22 4.97
N LYS A 146 7.29 -28.76 5.05
CA LYS A 146 7.95 -28.98 6.34
C LYS A 146 8.74 -27.72 6.71
N SER A 147 8.31 -27.02 7.75
CA SER A 147 8.95 -25.78 8.19
C SER A 147 8.66 -25.53 9.67
N TYR A 148 9.63 -24.98 10.38
CA TYR A 148 9.40 -24.41 11.72
C TYR A 148 8.70 -23.06 11.60
N GLU A 149 9.20 -22.21 10.69
CA GLU A 149 8.59 -20.96 10.25
C GLU A 149 8.67 -20.84 8.73
N ALA A 150 7.78 -20.08 8.13
CA ALA A 150 7.77 -19.87 6.69
C ALA A 150 7.49 -18.38 6.36
N GLU A 151 8.21 -17.87 5.35
CA GLU A 151 7.97 -16.57 4.75
C GLU A 151 7.45 -16.75 3.33
N PHE A 152 6.52 -15.88 2.94
CA PHE A 152 5.82 -15.95 1.66
C PHE A 152 5.86 -14.57 0.99
N VAL A 153 6.47 -14.50 -0.19
CA VAL A 153 6.62 -13.25 -0.94
C VAL A 153 6.04 -13.42 -2.34
N TRP A 154 4.85 -12.86 -2.55
CA TRP A 154 4.21 -12.81 -3.84
C TRP A 154 5.05 -12.04 -4.85
N ASN A 155 5.10 -12.53 -6.11
CA ASN A 155 5.69 -11.77 -7.20
C ASN A 155 4.62 -10.83 -7.80
N PRO A 156 4.72 -9.50 -7.60
CA PRO A 156 3.71 -8.57 -8.08
C PRO A 156 3.73 -8.38 -9.61
N PHE A 157 4.75 -8.89 -10.28
CA PHE A 157 4.91 -8.82 -11.73
C PHE A 157 4.52 -10.12 -12.44
N ASP A 158 4.30 -11.20 -11.68
CA ASP A 158 3.87 -12.51 -12.17
C ASP A 158 2.98 -13.20 -11.11
N GLU A 159 1.68 -13.05 -11.23
CA GLU A 159 0.67 -13.54 -10.29
C GLU A 159 0.65 -15.07 -10.13
N ASP A 160 1.33 -15.81 -11.02
CA ASP A 160 1.55 -17.26 -10.90
C ASP A 160 2.65 -17.60 -9.91
N LYS A 161 3.49 -16.63 -9.52
CA LYS A 161 4.72 -16.87 -8.76
C LYS A 161 4.63 -16.40 -7.32
N LEU A 162 5.11 -17.26 -6.44
CA LEU A 162 5.26 -17.00 -5.02
C LEU A 162 6.61 -17.57 -4.56
N LEU A 163 7.43 -16.77 -3.91
CA LEU A 163 8.59 -17.27 -3.19
C LEU A 163 8.14 -17.80 -1.83
N VAL A 164 8.59 -19.01 -1.50
CA VAL A 164 8.35 -19.68 -0.22
C VAL A 164 9.69 -19.96 0.41
N SER A 165 10.01 -19.30 1.51
CA SER A 165 11.21 -19.56 2.30
C SER A 165 10.82 -20.26 3.59
N SER A 166 11.34 -21.46 3.79
CA SER A 166 11.11 -22.29 4.97
C SER A 166 12.33 -22.28 5.88
N PHE A 167 12.10 -22.25 7.18
CA PHE A 167 13.15 -22.19 8.20
C PHE A 167 13.11 -23.43 9.09
N THR A 168 14.28 -23.92 9.47
CA THR A 168 14.42 -24.92 10.54
C THR A 168 14.39 -24.23 11.89
N LYS A 169 14.34 -25.02 12.99
CA LYS A 169 14.46 -24.51 14.35
C LYS A 169 15.80 -23.79 14.62
N GLU A 170 16.83 -24.17 13.90
CA GLU A 170 18.17 -23.57 13.94
C GLU A 170 18.32 -22.40 12.97
N TRP A 171 17.24 -21.92 12.35
CA TRP A 171 17.19 -20.81 11.38
C TRP A 171 17.91 -21.06 10.05
N ALA A 172 18.26 -22.31 9.75
CA ALA A 172 18.69 -22.64 8.39
C ALA A 172 17.49 -22.50 7.45
N SER A 173 17.69 -21.78 6.34
CA SER A 173 16.62 -21.51 5.36
C SER A 173 16.77 -22.38 4.11
N SER A 174 15.65 -22.70 3.50
CA SER A 174 15.58 -23.19 2.12
C SER A 174 14.43 -22.50 1.40
N SER A 175 14.70 -22.05 0.17
CA SER A 175 13.75 -21.24 -0.59
C SER A 175 13.29 -21.97 -1.85
N HIS A 176 12.02 -21.78 -2.18
CA HIS A 176 11.38 -22.42 -3.32
C HIS A 176 10.54 -21.40 -4.08
N LEU A 177 10.54 -21.49 -5.40
CA LEU A 177 9.62 -20.75 -6.26
C LEU A 177 8.40 -21.64 -6.58
N LEU A 178 7.25 -21.21 -6.08
CA LEU A 178 5.98 -21.86 -6.36
C LEU A 178 5.40 -21.30 -7.66
N SER A 179 4.97 -22.17 -8.56
CA SER A 179 4.08 -21.85 -9.69
C SER A 179 2.71 -22.45 -9.43
N ILE A 180 1.71 -21.59 -9.27
CA ILE A 180 0.33 -21.99 -8.97
C ILE A 180 -0.26 -22.79 -10.14
N GLN A 181 -0.11 -22.27 -11.37
CA GLN A 181 -0.66 -22.90 -12.59
C GLN A 181 -0.01 -24.25 -12.89
N LYS A 182 1.31 -24.39 -12.69
CA LYS A 182 2.02 -25.66 -12.91
C LYS A 182 1.87 -26.62 -11.73
N GLY A 183 1.47 -26.14 -10.55
CA GLY A 183 1.42 -26.92 -9.34
C GLY A 183 2.82 -27.36 -8.84
N THR A 184 3.88 -26.61 -9.18
CA THR A 184 5.28 -26.95 -8.85
C THR A 184 5.82 -26.05 -7.73
N LEU A 185 6.73 -26.62 -6.95
CA LEU A 185 7.53 -25.94 -5.94
C LEU A 185 9.00 -26.31 -6.24
N GLU A 186 9.71 -25.41 -6.89
CA GLU A 186 11.07 -25.61 -7.38
C GLU A 186 12.06 -24.93 -6.44
N GLU A 187 13.07 -25.67 -5.97
CA GLU A 187 14.12 -25.13 -5.11
C GLU A 187 14.92 -24.05 -5.83
N VAL A 188 15.18 -22.93 -5.15
CA VAL A 188 16.00 -21.81 -5.64
C VAL A 188 17.04 -21.42 -4.60
N SER A 189 18.24 -21.11 -5.07
CA SER A 189 19.33 -20.68 -4.18
C SER A 189 19.28 -19.17 -4.00
N LEU A 190 19.04 -18.74 -2.76
CA LEU A 190 19.04 -17.34 -2.36
C LEU A 190 20.16 -17.07 -1.37
N ASP A 191 20.80 -15.90 -1.49
CA ASP A 191 21.79 -15.41 -0.53
C ASP A 191 21.14 -14.86 0.74
N ASN A 192 19.87 -14.41 0.61
CA ASN A 192 19.02 -13.93 1.70
C ASN A 192 17.58 -14.37 1.41
N PRO A 193 16.88 -15.03 2.35
CA PRO A 193 15.47 -15.44 2.17
C PRO A 193 14.47 -14.26 2.22
N PHE A 194 14.89 -13.10 2.75
CA PHE A 194 14.06 -11.90 2.85
C PHE A 194 14.32 -11.00 1.64
N ILE A 195 13.45 -11.09 0.65
CA ILE A 195 13.58 -10.38 -0.62
C ILE A 195 12.40 -9.47 -0.89
N VAL A 196 12.62 -8.53 -1.80
CA VAL A 196 11.55 -7.79 -2.50
C VAL A 196 11.69 -8.00 -4.00
N TRP A 197 10.59 -8.27 -4.69
CA TRP A 197 10.61 -8.38 -6.14
C TRP A 197 10.74 -7.00 -6.79
N THR A 198 11.59 -6.88 -7.79
CA THR A 198 11.83 -5.65 -8.55
C THR A 198 11.43 -5.79 -10.03
N ASP A 199 11.24 -7.03 -10.49
CA ASP A 199 10.78 -7.42 -11.82
C ASP A 199 10.26 -8.87 -11.77
N LYS A 200 9.74 -9.41 -12.88
CA LYS A 200 9.27 -10.81 -12.99
C LYS A 200 10.31 -11.84 -12.58
N GLU A 201 11.57 -11.57 -12.81
CA GLU A 201 12.70 -12.50 -12.63
C GLU A 201 13.78 -11.93 -11.71
N THR A 202 13.63 -10.68 -11.27
CA THR A 202 14.64 -9.98 -10.48
C THR A 202 14.07 -9.59 -9.13
N PHE A 203 14.85 -9.82 -8.10
CA PHE A 203 14.57 -9.43 -6.73
C PHE A 203 15.74 -8.63 -6.16
N ALA A 204 15.49 -7.92 -5.07
CA ALA A 204 16.52 -7.23 -4.31
C ALA A 204 16.45 -7.63 -2.82
N TYR A 205 17.59 -7.51 -2.14
CA TYR A 205 17.75 -7.86 -0.74
C TYR A 205 18.89 -7.05 -0.11
N LEU A 206 18.89 -6.96 1.22
CA LEU A 206 20.01 -6.43 1.99
C LEU A 206 21.12 -7.48 2.06
N GLY A 207 22.29 -7.16 1.51
CA GLY A 207 23.45 -8.05 1.39
C GLY A 207 24.32 -8.07 2.65
N TRP A 208 23.73 -8.43 3.82
CA TRP A 208 24.47 -8.52 5.08
C TRP A 208 25.65 -9.47 4.98
N GLN A 209 26.77 -9.06 5.54
CA GLN A 209 27.96 -9.91 5.67
C GLN A 209 28.04 -10.45 7.09
N GLU A 210 28.24 -11.76 7.22
CA GLU A 210 28.20 -12.47 8.51
C GLU A 210 29.20 -11.93 9.57
N ASP A 211 30.33 -11.39 9.13
CA ASP A 211 31.39 -10.91 10.01
C ASP A 211 31.39 -9.40 10.27
N THR A 212 30.38 -8.68 9.80
CA THR A 212 30.35 -7.22 9.89
C THR A 212 29.20 -6.77 10.79
N ALA A 213 29.55 -6.20 11.95
CA ALA A 213 28.57 -5.53 12.81
C ALA A 213 28.23 -4.14 12.19
N SER A 214 27.31 -4.10 11.25
CA SER A 214 26.79 -2.88 10.65
C SER A 214 25.28 -2.84 10.76
N ILE A 215 24.70 -1.66 10.91
CA ILE A 215 23.24 -1.42 10.86
C ILE A 215 22.76 -1.16 9.44
N SER A 216 23.66 -1.05 8.48
CA SER A 216 23.40 -0.82 7.06
C SER A 216 24.17 -1.83 6.19
N SER A 217 23.69 -2.04 4.99
CA SER A 217 24.22 -3.01 4.05
C SER A 217 23.93 -2.59 2.61
N PRO A 218 24.72 -3.02 1.62
CA PRO A 218 24.35 -2.83 0.24
C PRO A 218 23.02 -3.50 -0.10
N VAL A 219 22.18 -2.82 -0.86
CA VAL A 219 21.01 -3.43 -1.51
C VAL A 219 21.48 -4.03 -2.83
N THR A 220 21.42 -5.35 -2.92
CA THR A 220 21.80 -6.10 -4.11
C THR A 220 20.57 -6.58 -4.85
N SER A 221 20.49 -6.33 -6.15
CA SER A 221 19.51 -6.96 -7.02
C SER A 221 20.10 -8.17 -7.70
N LYS A 222 19.29 -9.24 -7.89
CA LYS A 222 19.72 -10.51 -8.48
C LYS A 222 18.61 -11.09 -9.36
N ASN A 223 18.99 -11.57 -10.55
CA ASN A 223 18.08 -12.36 -11.38
C ASN A 223 18.01 -13.79 -10.86
N ILE A 224 16.80 -14.30 -10.60
CA ILE A 224 16.58 -15.60 -9.96
C ILE A 224 17.01 -16.80 -10.83
N TYR A 225 17.07 -16.64 -12.16
CA TYR A 225 17.42 -17.71 -13.09
C TYR A 225 18.88 -17.63 -13.56
N THR A 226 19.37 -16.42 -13.89
CA THR A 226 20.72 -16.25 -14.42
C THR A 226 21.78 -16.03 -13.35
N GLY A 227 21.34 -15.59 -12.15
CA GLY A 227 22.24 -15.22 -11.05
C GLY A 227 22.98 -13.89 -11.28
N GLU A 228 22.67 -13.14 -12.35
CA GLU A 228 23.25 -11.82 -12.59
C GLU A 228 22.88 -10.87 -11.47
N GLN A 229 23.89 -10.14 -10.95
CA GLN A 229 23.73 -9.26 -9.79
C GLN A 229 24.18 -7.84 -10.11
N SER A 230 23.56 -6.86 -9.44
CA SER A 230 24.00 -5.47 -9.41
C SER A 230 23.66 -4.82 -8.07
N VAL A 231 24.46 -3.81 -7.68
CA VAL A 231 24.19 -3.02 -6.48
C VAL A 231 23.22 -1.91 -6.85
N LEU A 232 22.07 -1.86 -6.15
CA LEU A 232 21.05 -0.85 -6.30
C LEU A 232 21.35 0.38 -5.44
N GLU A 233 21.70 0.14 -4.18
CA GLU A 233 22.07 1.13 -3.18
C GLU A 233 23.31 0.62 -2.43
N SER A 234 24.28 1.50 -2.16
CA SER A 234 25.54 1.08 -1.55
C SER A 234 25.44 0.88 -0.05
N ASP A 235 24.53 1.56 0.60
CA ASP A 235 24.42 1.61 2.06
C ASP A 235 23.00 1.96 2.51
N ALA A 236 22.19 0.94 2.78
CA ALA A 236 20.83 1.10 3.26
C ALA A 236 20.59 0.22 4.49
N TYR A 237 19.72 0.65 5.39
CA TYR A 237 19.31 -0.17 6.54
C TYR A 237 17.93 -0.79 6.35
N SER A 238 17.22 -0.44 5.28
CA SER A 238 15.97 -1.09 4.91
C SER A 238 15.73 -1.05 3.41
N ILE A 239 15.00 -2.06 2.95
CA ILE A 239 14.37 -2.10 1.63
C ILE A 239 12.91 -2.51 1.82
N GLY A 240 11.99 -1.84 1.14
CA GLY A 240 10.58 -2.14 1.19
C GLY A 240 9.95 -2.17 -0.20
N SER A 241 8.82 -2.88 -0.30
CA SER A 241 8.01 -2.90 -1.52
C SER A 241 6.55 -3.18 -1.23
N LYS A 242 5.67 -2.73 -2.13
CA LYS A 242 4.31 -3.25 -2.28
C LYS A 242 3.90 -3.11 -3.75
N GLY A 243 3.34 -4.18 -4.32
CA GLY A 243 3.13 -4.23 -5.76
C GLY A 243 4.44 -4.02 -6.52
N SER A 244 4.45 -3.15 -7.51
CA SER A 244 5.65 -2.83 -8.30
C SER A 244 6.51 -1.70 -7.72
N SER A 245 6.10 -1.11 -6.62
CA SER A 245 6.80 -0.01 -5.95
C SER A 245 7.88 -0.55 -5.02
N VAL A 246 9.08 -0.01 -5.13
CA VAL A 246 10.25 -0.38 -4.33
C VAL A 246 10.89 0.90 -3.79
N PHE A 247 11.38 0.85 -2.56
CA PHE A 247 12.14 1.94 -1.97
C PHE A 247 13.22 1.41 -1.03
N THR A 248 14.24 2.22 -0.81
CA THR A 248 15.28 1.98 0.21
C THR A 248 15.23 3.07 1.26
N ILE A 249 15.78 2.78 2.43
CA ILE A 249 15.97 3.74 3.51
C ILE A 249 17.43 3.71 3.92
N SER A 250 18.08 4.88 3.90
CA SER A 250 19.47 5.08 4.30
C SER A 250 19.61 6.30 5.20
N ASP A 251 20.83 6.63 5.58
CA ASP A 251 21.14 7.89 6.23
C ASP A 251 21.00 9.06 5.24
N ASP A 252 20.43 10.17 5.71
CA ASP A 252 20.44 11.40 4.93
C ASP A 252 21.89 11.94 4.84
N PRO A 253 22.45 12.16 3.63
CA PRO A 253 23.84 12.57 3.46
C PRO A 253 24.15 13.97 4.04
N GLU A 254 23.14 14.83 4.20
CA GLU A 254 23.29 16.18 4.74
C GLU A 254 22.95 16.23 6.23
N ASN A 255 22.12 15.31 6.72
CA ASN A 255 21.68 15.27 8.12
C ASN A 255 21.40 13.84 8.60
N MET A 256 22.41 13.22 9.18
CA MET A 256 22.32 11.84 9.72
C MET A 256 21.24 11.62 10.78
N GLN A 257 20.56 12.66 11.25
CA GLN A 257 19.38 12.52 12.12
C GLN A 257 18.08 12.27 11.35
N LYS A 258 18.13 12.27 10.01
CA LYS A 258 16.98 11.98 9.16
C LYS A 258 17.15 10.65 8.46
N ALA A 259 16.02 10.00 8.17
CA ALA A 259 15.93 8.88 7.27
C ALA A 259 15.76 9.40 5.84
N HIS A 260 16.58 8.91 4.94
CA HIS A 260 16.53 9.21 3.50
C HIS A 260 15.85 8.07 2.77
N TYR A 261 14.69 8.34 2.18
CA TYR A 261 13.92 7.41 1.38
C TYR A 261 14.23 7.64 -0.09
N THR A 262 14.68 6.61 -0.80
CA THR A 262 14.85 6.64 -2.27
C THR A 262 13.83 5.73 -2.91
N PHE A 263 13.00 6.25 -3.80
CA PHE A 263 11.98 5.50 -4.54
C PHE A 263 12.51 5.06 -5.89
N TYR A 264 12.14 3.84 -6.31
CA TYR A 264 12.64 3.23 -7.54
C TYR A 264 11.50 2.80 -8.47
N ASN A 265 11.76 2.98 -9.76
CA ASN A 265 11.00 2.36 -10.83
C ASN A 265 11.95 1.53 -11.69
N LYS A 266 11.72 0.22 -11.77
CA LYS A 266 12.59 -0.73 -12.50
C LYS A 266 14.08 -0.54 -12.17
N LEU A 267 14.42 -0.56 -10.90
CA LEU A 267 15.79 -0.42 -10.38
C LEU A 267 16.45 0.95 -10.68
N LYS A 268 15.71 1.94 -11.12
CA LYS A 268 16.20 3.30 -11.30
C LYS A 268 15.57 4.23 -10.28
N ALA A 269 16.39 4.95 -9.51
CA ALA A 269 15.91 5.98 -8.60
C ALA A 269 15.12 7.06 -9.38
N THR A 270 13.95 7.39 -8.88
CA THR A 270 13.01 8.36 -9.50
C THR A 270 12.84 9.60 -8.67
N SER A 271 12.80 9.46 -7.35
CA SER A 271 12.60 10.55 -6.41
C SER A 271 13.12 10.17 -5.03
N GLU A 272 13.23 11.14 -4.14
CA GLU A 272 13.75 10.97 -2.79
C GLU A 272 13.09 11.93 -1.81
N ILE A 273 13.05 11.58 -0.53
CA ILE A 273 12.59 12.44 0.56
C ILE A 273 13.34 12.11 1.86
N SER A 274 13.62 13.13 2.67
CA SER A 274 14.21 12.95 3.99
C SER A 274 13.26 13.35 5.10
N LEU A 275 12.97 12.40 5.99
CA LEU A 275 12.04 12.55 7.09
C LEU A 275 12.76 12.49 8.45
N PRO A 276 12.24 13.16 9.49
CA PRO A 276 12.68 12.93 10.85
C PRO A 276 12.59 11.45 11.22
N ARG A 277 13.54 10.94 12.01
CA ARG A 277 13.54 9.55 12.47
C ARG A 277 13.88 9.41 13.94
N LEU A 278 13.47 8.32 14.52
CA LEU A 278 13.96 7.87 15.81
C LEU A 278 14.97 6.74 15.63
N SER A 279 15.91 6.67 16.55
CA SER A 279 16.90 5.59 16.63
C SER A 279 17.03 5.12 18.08
N ASN A 280 17.50 3.90 18.26
CA ASN A 280 18.00 3.43 19.54
C ASN A 280 19.50 3.11 19.40
N PHE A 281 20.12 2.61 20.46
CA PHE A 281 21.56 2.33 20.48
C PHE A 281 22.04 1.36 19.39
N SER A 282 21.19 0.48 18.91
CA SER A 282 21.57 -0.64 18.03
C SER A 282 20.79 -0.67 16.71
N ASP A 283 19.80 0.20 16.51
CA ASP A 283 18.91 0.10 15.37
C ASP A 283 18.22 1.42 15.02
N TRP A 284 17.74 1.53 13.79
CA TRP A 284 16.84 2.57 13.32
C TRP A 284 15.40 2.08 13.42
N LEU A 285 14.53 2.87 14.02
CA LEU A 285 13.11 2.56 14.05
C LEU A 285 12.47 3.02 12.74
N ILE A 286 12.15 2.06 11.90
CA ILE A 286 11.43 2.30 10.64
C ILE A 286 9.95 2.41 10.99
N PRO A 287 9.30 3.54 10.68
CA PRO A 287 7.86 3.68 10.88
C PRO A 287 7.08 2.67 10.04
N TYR A 288 5.91 2.27 10.54
CA TYR A 288 4.98 1.48 9.74
C TYR A 288 4.58 2.25 8.48
N TYR A 289 4.43 1.51 7.41
CA TYR A 289 4.04 2.06 6.12
C TYR A 289 3.14 1.11 5.36
N ASP A 290 2.40 1.67 4.40
CA ASP A 290 1.74 0.91 3.36
C ASP A 290 1.76 1.71 2.04
N ILE A 291 1.52 1.04 0.92
CA ILE A 291 1.54 1.65 -0.40
C ILE A 291 0.23 1.32 -1.12
N ALA A 292 -0.40 2.33 -1.71
CA ALA A 292 -1.53 2.16 -2.61
C ALA A 292 -1.32 3.04 -3.85
N GLY A 293 -1.30 2.40 -5.03
CA GLY A 293 -0.93 3.07 -6.28
C GLY A 293 0.51 3.59 -6.26
N ASP A 294 0.68 4.87 -6.53
CA ASP A 294 1.96 5.60 -6.52
C ASP A 294 2.23 6.36 -5.21
N LYS A 295 1.44 6.07 -4.16
CA LYS A 295 1.49 6.76 -2.88
C LYS A 295 1.96 5.85 -1.77
N MET A 296 2.95 6.33 -1.00
CA MET A 296 3.34 5.75 0.28
C MET A 296 2.57 6.46 1.41
N TYR A 297 2.01 5.66 2.30
CA TYR A 297 1.38 6.10 3.55
C TYR A 297 2.28 5.69 4.69
N THR A 298 2.70 6.64 5.52
CA THR A 298 3.65 6.36 6.60
C THR A 298 3.55 7.38 7.72
N PHE A 299 4.33 7.16 8.77
CA PHE A 299 4.44 8.05 9.91
C PHE A 299 5.82 8.68 9.96
N TYR A 300 5.91 9.86 10.53
CA TYR A 300 7.18 10.41 10.99
C TYR A 300 7.01 11.09 12.35
N PRO A 301 8.03 11.05 13.25
CA PRO A 301 7.99 11.75 14.51
C PRO A 301 8.09 13.27 14.28
N GLU A 302 7.59 14.08 15.20
CA GLU A 302 7.67 15.55 15.09
C GLU A 302 9.12 16.05 15.00
N GLU A 303 10.04 15.37 15.69
CA GLU A 303 11.47 15.64 15.66
C GLU A 303 12.27 14.34 15.69
N SER A 304 13.49 14.39 15.16
CA SER A 304 14.43 13.28 15.25
C SER A 304 14.99 13.13 16.66
N GLY A 305 15.25 11.90 17.10
CA GLY A 305 15.79 11.69 18.43
C GLY A 305 16.01 10.23 18.81
N ASP A 306 16.25 10.04 20.10
CA ASP A 306 16.38 8.71 20.70
C ASP A 306 14.99 8.18 21.06
N ALA A 307 14.66 7.02 20.52
CA ALA A 307 13.37 6.36 20.71
C ALA A 307 13.07 6.01 22.16
N THR A 308 14.10 5.81 23.00
CA THR A 308 13.92 5.45 24.41
C THR A 308 13.47 6.62 25.27
N THR A 309 13.69 7.84 24.79
CA THR A 309 13.35 9.08 25.48
C THR A 309 12.28 9.90 24.76
N TYR A 310 11.92 9.51 23.54
CA TYR A 310 10.89 10.19 22.75
C TYR A 310 9.50 9.99 23.37
N THR A 311 8.82 11.09 23.61
CA THR A 311 7.46 11.11 24.17
C THR A 311 6.47 11.87 23.28
N GLY A 312 6.93 12.31 22.11
CA GLY A 312 6.08 12.97 21.11
C GLY A 312 5.24 11.98 20.32
N ALA A 313 4.26 12.51 19.63
CA ALA A 313 3.41 11.76 18.74
C ALA A 313 3.98 11.71 17.31
N TYR A 314 3.33 10.94 16.45
CA TYR A 314 3.67 10.85 15.03
C TYR A 314 2.64 11.57 14.17
N THR A 315 3.09 11.98 13.01
CA THR A 315 2.24 12.53 11.97
C THR A 315 2.06 11.49 10.86
N PHE A 316 0.82 11.14 10.58
CA PHE A 316 0.43 10.23 9.50
C PHE A 316 0.26 11.01 8.20
N VAL A 317 0.96 10.59 7.16
CA VAL A 317 1.07 11.33 5.89
C VAL A 317 0.97 10.44 4.66
N THR A 318 0.70 11.09 3.53
CA THR A 318 0.84 10.53 2.19
C THR A 318 2.03 11.19 1.50
N ILE A 319 2.88 10.39 0.90
CA ILE A 319 4.03 10.80 0.08
C ILE A 319 3.79 10.33 -1.35
N ASP A 320 3.88 11.23 -2.31
CA ASP A 320 3.91 10.89 -3.73
C ASP A 320 5.30 10.32 -4.07
N MET A 321 5.34 9.04 -4.44
CA MET A 321 6.60 8.34 -4.70
C MET A 321 7.24 8.71 -6.05
N SER A 322 6.52 9.42 -6.92
CA SER A 322 7.04 9.90 -8.19
C SER A 322 7.79 11.22 -8.06
N SER A 323 7.36 12.08 -7.15
CA SER A 323 7.98 13.39 -6.88
C SER A 323 8.84 13.42 -5.61
N GLY A 324 8.60 12.52 -4.65
CA GLY A 324 9.22 12.56 -3.32
C GLY A 324 8.63 13.63 -2.41
N GLU A 325 7.47 14.18 -2.72
CA GLU A 325 6.85 15.24 -1.93
C GLU A 325 5.80 14.69 -0.96
N THR A 326 5.73 15.28 0.23
CA THR A 326 4.60 15.05 1.13
C THR A 326 3.35 15.71 0.53
N GLU A 327 2.41 14.88 0.08
CA GLU A 327 1.21 15.35 -0.60
C GLU A 327 0.14 15.81 0.41
N ASN A 328 -0.03 15.06 1.48
CA ASN A 328 -1.07 15.35 2.46
C ASN A 328 -0.67 14.93 3.89
N VAL A 329 -1.07 15.73 4.86
CA VAL A 329 -1.08 15.36 6.28
C VAL A 329 -2.47 14.82 6.59
N ILE A 330 -2.59 13.51 6.80
CA ILE A 330 -3.86 12.85 7.08
C ILE A 330 -4.29 13.14 8.51
N LYS A 331 -3.37 12.91 9.46
CA LYS A 331 -3.65 13.13 10.88
C LYS A 331 -2.35 13.34 11.65
N LYS A 332 -2.41 14.22 12.64
CA LYS A 332 -1.37 14.43 13.68
C LYS A 332 -1.75 13.72 14.96
N ASP A 333 -0.80 13.64 15.87
CA ASP A 333 -1.01 13.11 17.22
C ASP A 333 -1.49 11.65 17.22
N LEU A 334 -0.87 10.83 16.35
CA LEU A 334 -1.06 9.38 16.33
C LEU A 334 0.13 8.63 16.92
N GLU A 335 -0.10 7.40 17.33
CA GLU A 335 0.97 6.43 17.56
C GLU A 335 1.44 5.84 16.23
N ASN A 336 2.70 5.38 16.18
CA ASN A 336 3.24 4.65 15.04
C ASN A 336 2.86 3.18 15.18
N GLU A 337 1.76 2.79 14.56
CA GLU A 337 1.19 1.45 14.59
C GLU A 337 0.94 0.92 13.19
N PRO A 338 0.78 -0.40 13.02
CA PRO A 338 0.51 -1.02 11.72
C PRO A 338 -0.68 -0.38 10.98
N ILE A 339 -0.52 -0.25 9.66
CA ILE A 339 -1.56 0.25 8.76
C ILE A 339 -1.76 -0.69 7.57
N SER A 340 -2.97 -0.69 7.01
CA SER A 340 -3.25 -1.31 5.72
C SER A 340 -4.22 -0.43 4.94
N ILE A 341 -3.79 0.06 3.77
CA ILE A 341 -4.55 1.02 2.95
C ILE A 341 -5.44 0.25 1.98
N SER A 342 -6.71 0.69 1.86
CA SER A 342 -7.62 0.17 0.84
C SER A 342 -7.06 0.44 -0.57
N PRO A 343 -7.32 -0.42 -1.57
CA PRO A 343 -6.78 -0.26 -2.92
C PRO A 343 -7.10 1.11 -3.55
N ASP A 344 -8.27 1.69 -3.24
CA ASP A 344 -8.68 3.03 -3.71
C ASP A 344 -8.11 4.20 -2.88
N GLY A 345 -7.33 3.91 -1.82
CA GLY A 345 -6.69 4.91 -0.97
C GLY A 345 -7.62 5.72 -0.07
N LYS A 346 -8.88 5.30 0.13
CA LYS A 346 -9.85 6.06 0.93
C LYS A 346 -9.85 5.70 2.40
N TRP A 347 -9.46 4.48 2.73
CA TRP A 347 -9.49 3.95 4.09
C TRP A 347 -8.14 3.34 4.47
N SER A 348 -7.78 3.43 5.73
CA SER A 348 -6.69 2.69 6.34
C SER A 348 -7.23 1.87 7.50
N LEU A 349 -6.95 0.58 7.54
CA LEU A 349 -6.95 -0.16 8.79
C LEU A 349 -5.77 0.35 9.62
N TYR A 350 -5.92 0.42 10.95
CA TYR A 350 -4.93 1.00 11.84
C TYR A 350 -4.97 0.32 13.21
N GLY A 351 -3.79 0.08 13.78
CA GLY A 351 -3.59 -0.52 15.08
C GLY A 351 -2.91 -1.88 14.99
N PHE A 352 -2.36 -2.37 16.12
CA PHE A 352 -1.66 -3.68 16.16
C PHE A 352 -2.56 -4.86 15.82
N TYR A 353 -3.86 -4.73 16.07
CA TYR A 353 -4.88 -5.72 15.71
C TYR A 353 -5.78 -5.24 14.58
N MET A 354 -5.41 -4.11 13.92
CA MET A 354 -6.26 -3.42 12.94
C MET A 354 -7.64 -3.07 13.51
N GLU A 355 -7.69 -2.70 14.78
CA GLU A 355 -8.92 -2.46 15.54
C GLU A 355 -9.64 -1.17 15.17
N ASN A 356 -9.01 -0.33 14.36
CA ASN A 356 -9.58 0.93 13.89
C ASN A 356 -9.53 1.03 12.36
N ILE A 357 -10.40 1.87 11.82
CA ILE A 357 -10.38 2.31 10.43
C ILE A 357 -10.27 3.84 10.38
N ILE A 358 -9.36 4.36 9.57
CA ILE A 358 -9.13 5.79 9.36
C ILE A 358 -9.66 6.20 7.99
N ASN A 359 -10.49 7.23 7.95
CA ASN A 359 -10.83 7.90 6.70
C ASN A 359 -9.65 8.75 6.25
N ILE A 360 -9.06 8.46 5.08
CA ILE A 360 -7.85 9.13 4.59
C ILE A 360 -8.09 10.62 4.26
N GLU A 361 -9.29 10.97 3.80
CA GLU A 361 -9.63 12.36 3.44
C GLU A 361 -9.84 13.24 4.67
N THR A 362 -10.50 12.70 5.71
CA THR A 362 -10.91 13.50 6.88
C THR A 362 -10.03 13.28 8.11
N GLY A 363 -9.25 12.21 8.17
CA GLY A 363 -8.50 11.78 9.35
C GLY A 363 -9.39 11.27 10.50
N GLU A 364 -10.69 11.01 10.24
CA GLU A 364 -11.60 10.44 11.24
C GLU A 364 -11.21 8.99 11.53
N ILE A 365 -11.17 8.63 12.82
CA ILE A 365 -10.89 7.28 13.32
C ILE A 365 -12.17 6.68 13.83
N ILE A 366 -12.51 5.49 13.35
CA ILE A 366 -13.72 4.75 13.69
C ILE A 366 -13.30 3.37 14.20
N PRO A 367 -13.78 2.88 15.36
CA PRO A 367 -13.54 1.51 15.79
C PRO A 367 -14.07 0.50 14.76
N LEU A 368 -13.21 -0.46 14.37
CA LEU A 368 -13.59 -1.52 13.43
C LEU A 368 -14.38 -2.63 14.13
N PHE A 369 -14.00 -2.96 15.39
CA PHE A 369 -14.65 -3.98 16.23
C PHE A 369 -14.57 -3.67 17.71
#